data_8929373cfd847cc73206feacf72abef4
#
_entry.id   8929373cfd847cc73206feacf72abef4
#
_cell.length_a   1.000
_cell.length_b   1.000
_cell.length_c   1.000
_cell.angle_alpha   90.00
_cell.angle_beta   90.00
_cell.angle_gamma   90.00
#
_symmetry.space_group_name_H-M   'P 1'
#
loop_
_entity.id
_entity.type
_entity.pdbx_description
1 polymer ?
#
loop_
_entity_poly.entity_id
_entity_poly.type
_entity_poly.pdbx_seq_one_letter_code
_entity_poly.pdbx_strand_id
1 'polypeptide(L)'
;MSKIALVQFKASTDKKKNLPKILDYIKQAAKNNADMCTFPEYMMFYTPKTQTARQVAQEAVTINGEFVSAICDSARKNSITIVGTMYEKSRKKDRVYDTSFIVNKSGKVTGKYRKIHLYDALGFKESDKMSSGNVIPMPTKTGFCKSYYQICS
;
A
#
# COMPACT_ATOMS: atom_id res chain seq x y z
N MET A 1 9.21 -24.25 5.38
CA MET A 1 9.36 -23.01 6.18
C MET A 1 8.90 -21.85 5.31
N SER A 2 8.00 -20.99 5.77
CA SER A 2 7.53 -19.85 4.97
C SER A 2 8.55 -18.72 4.99
N LYS A 3 8.75 -18.05 3.86
CA LYS A 3 9.71 -16.96 3.69
C LYS A 3 8.98 -15.65 3.36
N ILE A 4 9.32 -14.58 4.07
CA ILE A 4 8.78 -13.23 3.86
C ILE A 4 9.91 -12.32 3.38
N ALA A 5 9.70 -11.61 2.27
CA ALA A 5 10.57 -10.56 1.79
C ALA A 5 10.09 -9.21 2.32
N LEU A 6 10.93 -8.53 3.07
CA LEU A 6 10.70 -7.16 3.53
C LEU A 6 11.40 -6.20 2.57
N VAL A 7 10.66 -5.32 1.92
CA VAL A 7 11.20 -4.33 0.99
C VAL A 7 11.33 -3.00 1.70
N GLN A 8 12.54 -2.46 1.68
CA GLN A 8 12.81 -1.09 2.11
C GLN A 8 13.40 -0.31 0.93
N PHE A 9 12.74 0.75 0.52
CA PHE A 9 13.24 1.61 -0.54
C PHE A 9 12.77 3.05 -0.34
N LYS A 10 13.52 3.98 -0.89
CA LYS A 10 13.15 5.40 -0.91
C LYS A 10 12.17 5.65 -2.05
N ALA A 11 10.91 5.87 -1.72
CA ALA A 11 9.91 6.26 -2.70
C ALA A 11 10.18 7.69 -3.21
N SER A 12 10.01 7.89 -4.50
CA SER A 12 9.97 9.22 -5.10
C SER A 12 8.58 9.85 -4.91
N THR A 13 8.45 11.12 -5.25
CA THR A 13 7.15 11.85 -5.25
C THR A 13 6.25 11.49 -6.43
N ASP A 14 6.71 10.63 -7.34
CA ASP A 14 6.01 10.22 -8.56
C ASP A 14 5.72 8.72 -8.55
N LYS A 15 4.44 8.36 -8.49
CA LYS A 15 3.98 6.96 -8.52
C LYS A 15 4.39 6.21 -9.80
N LYS A 16 4.52 6.94 -10.94
CA LYS A 16 4.92 6.33 -12.21
C LYS A 16 6.38 5.87 -12.18
N LYS A 17 7.24 6.54 -11.38
CA LYS A 17 8.64 6.14 -11.17
C LYS A 17 8.77 5.02 -10.13
N ASN A 18 7.82 4.93 -9.18
CA ASN A 18 7.87 3.92 -8.13
C ASN A 18 7.28 2.58 -8.59
N LEU A 19 6.20 2.58 -9.39
CA LEU A 19 5.54 1.36 -9.83
C LEU A 19 6.50 0.34 -10.49
N PRO A 20 7.36 0.72 -11.44
CA PRO A 20 8.32 -0.24 -12.03
C PRO A 20 9.27 -0.85 -11.00
N LYS A 21 9.73 -0.06 -10.01
CA LYS A 21 10.59 -0.55 -8.92
C LYS A 21 9.84 -1.55 -8.03
N ILE A 22 8.59 -1.25 -7.70
CA ILE A 22 7.72 -2.13 -6.90
C ILE A 22 7.57 -3.48 -7.62
N LEU A 23 7.25 -3.46 -8.92
CA LEU A 23 7.08 -4.66 -9.71
C LEU A 23 8.38 -5.49 -9.81
N ASP A 24 9.54 -4.83 -9.89
CA ASP A 24 10.83 -5.49 -9.90
C ASP A 24 11.15 -6.13 -8.54
N TYR A 25 10.90 -5.45 -7.41
CA TYR A 25 11.05 -6.04 -6.07
C TYR A 25 10.16 -7.27 -5.87
N ILE A 26 8.91 -7.24 -6.35
CA ILE A 26 8.00 -8.40 -6.31
C ILE A 26 8.62 -9.59 -7.06
N LYS A 27 9.14 -9.34 -8.27
CA LYS A 27 9.81 -10.35 -9.08
C LYS A 27 11.05 -10.91 -8.39
N GLN A 28 11.88 -10.04 -7.80
CA GLN A 28 13.06 -10.46 -7.04
C GLN A 28 12.70 -11.29 -5.81
N ALA A 29 11.67 -10.89 -5.03
CA ALA A 29 11.18 -11.65 -3.90
C ALA A 29 10.74 -13.06 -4.30
N ALA A 30 9.95 -13.18 -5.36
CA ALA A 30 9.50 -14.47 -5.88
C ALA A 30 10.67 -15.33 -6.39
N LYS A 31 11.64 -14.75 -7.10
CA LYS A 31 12.86 -15.45 -7.56
C LYS A 31 13.68 -16.01 -6.38
N ASN A 32 13.61 -15.35 -5.22
CA ASN A 32 14.24 -15.83 -3.98
C ASN A 32 13.33 -16.74 -3.14
N ASN A 33 12.26 -17.30 -3.73
CA ASN A 33 11.32 -18.21 -3.09
C ASN A 33 10.61 -17.61 -1.86
N ALA A 34 10.29 -16.32 -1.89
CA ALA A 34 9.45 -15.73 -0.85
C ALA A 34 7.97 -16.06 -1.10
N ASP A 35 7.25 -16.41 -0.03
CA ASP A 35 5.80 -16.63 -0.06
C ASP A 35 5.01 -15.33 -0.03
N MET A 36 5.62 -14.30 0.55
CA MET A 36 5.05 -12.97 0.73
C MET A 36 6.11 -11.90 0.51
N CYS A 37 5.70 -10.81 -0.13
CA CYS A 37 6.48 -9.58 -0.26
C CYS A 37 5.71 -8.44 0.41
N THR A 38 6.32 -7.72 1.34
CA THR A 38 5.72 -6.60 2.03
C THR A 38 6.50 -5.31 1.81
N PHE A 39 5.78 -4.23 1.61
CA PHE A 39 6.29 -2.90 1.29
C PHE A 39 6.07 -1.93 2.45
N PRO A 40 6.88 -0.87 2.57
CA PRO A 40 6.72 0.15 3.58
C PRO A 40 5.49 1.03 3.31
N GLU A 41 5.12 1.82 4.30
CA GLU A 41 4.22 2.95 4.14
C GLU A 41 4.72 3.89 3.02
N TYR A 42 3.82 4.55 2.31
CA TYR A 42 4.14 5.45 1.19
C TYR A 42 4.84 4.81 -0.02
N MET A 43 4.74 3.49 -0.19
CA MET A 43 5.35 2.83 -1.34
C MET A 43 4.89 3.42 -2.68
N MET A 44 3.64 3.90 -2.76
CA MET A 44 3.07 4.48 -3.97
C MET A 44 3.80 5.76 -4.36
N PHE A 45 3.91 6.72 -3.46
CA PHE A 45 4.74 7.92 -3.57
C PHE A 45 4.88 8.61 -2.22
N TYR A 46 5.96 9.34 -2.05
CA TYR A 46 6.21 10.18 -0.87
C TYR A 46 5.56 11.56 -1.07
N THR A 47 4.92 12.07 -0.02
CA THR A 47 4.29 13.39 0.00
C THR A 47 5.15 14.38 0.79
N PRO A 48 5.87 15.32 0.14
CA PRO A 48 6.60 16.36 0.84
C PRO A 48 5.64 17.33 1.55
N LYS A 49 6.13 18.01 2.59
CA LYS A 49 5.34 19.00 3.36
C LYS A 49 4.74 20.10 2.47
N THR A 50 5.45 20.46 1.39
CA THR A 50 5.03 21.51 0.44
C THR A 50 3.86 21.10 -0.46
N GLN A 51 3.57 19.80 -0.58
CA GLN A 51 2.47 19.32 -1.41
C GLN A 51 1.13 19.54 -0.72
N THR A 52 0.20 20.18 -1.42
CA THR A 52 -1.14 20.46 -0.87
C THR A 52 -2.01 19.21 -0.82
N ALA A 53 -3.04 19.21 0.04
CA ALA A 53 -4.02 18.14 0.13
C ALA A 53 -4.70 17.84 -1.23
N ARG A 54 -5.05 18.90 -1.99
CA ARG A 54 -5.62 18.78 -3.32
C ARG A 54 -4.68 18.07 -4.31
N GLN A 55 -3.39 18.38 -4.29
CA GLN A 55 -2.40 17.73 -5.14
C GLN A 55 -2.25 16.24 -4.80
N VAL A 56 -2.24 15.89 -3.51
CA VAL A 56 -2.22 14.48 -3.08
C VAL A 56 -3.48 13.76 -3.54
N ALA A 57 -4.66 14.39 -3.38
CA ALA A 57 -5.93 13.80 -3.78
C ALA A 57 -6.06 13.58 -5.30
N GLN A 58 -5.43 14.45 -6.13
CA GLN A 58 -5.37 14.28 -7.58
C GLN A 58 -4.60 13.02 -7.99
N GLU A 59 -3.53 12.67 -7.25
CA GLU A 59 -2.69 11.51 -7.50
C GLU A 59 -3.24 10.21 -6.89
N ALA A 60 -4.25 10.30 -6.01
CA ALA A 60 -4.85 9.15 -5.34
C ALA A 60 -5.54 8.20 -6.34
N VAL A 61 -5.54 6.92 -6.00
CA VAL A 61 -6.11 5.85 -6.83
C VAL A 61 -7.27 5.15 -6.12
N THR A 62 -8.02 4.35 -6.85
CA THR A 62 -8.99 3.42 -6.25
C THR A 62 -8.36 2.04 -6.09
N ILE A 63 -8.95 1.22 -5.24
CA ILE A 63 -8.49 -0.17 -5.03
C ILE A 63 -8.54 -1.02 -6.32
N ASN A 64 -9.40 -0.65 -7.27
CA ASN A 64 -9.53 -1.29 -8.57
C ASN A 64 -8.84 -0.49 -9.70
N GLY A 65 -8.04 0.53 -9.35
CA GLY A 65 -7.33 1.36 -10.32
C GLY A 65 -6.07 0.70 -10.88
N GLU A 66 -5.53 1.28 -11.95
CA GLU A 66 -4.36 0.74 -12.69
C GLU A 66 -3.15 0.42 -11.80
N PHE A 67 -2.85 1.26 -10.81
CA PHE A 67 -1.73 1.03 -9.90
C PHE A 67 -1.87 -0.29 -9.14
N VAL A 68 -3.04 -0.55 -8.54
CA VAL A 68 -3.30 -1.78 -7.79
C VAL A 68 -3.47 -2.96 -8.75
N SER A 69 -4.09 -2.76 -9.91
CA SER A 69 -4.22 -3.79 -10.94
C SER A 69 -2.87 -4.33 -11.40
N ALA A 70 -1.89 -3.45 -11.64
CA ALA A 70 -0.53 -3.88 -12.02
C ALA A 70 0.14 -4.73 -10.92
N ILE A 71 -0.09 -4.40 -9.64
CA ILE A 71 0.39 -5.19 -8.50
C ILE A 71 -0.33 -6.54 -8.43
N CYS A 72 -1.66 -6.58 -8.66
CA CYS A 72 -2.44 -7.80 -8.74
C CYS A 72 -1.94 -8.75 -9.85
N ASP A 73 -1.65 -8.20 -11.02
CA ASP A 73 -1.10 -8.96 -12.14
C ASP A 73 0.29 -9.51 -11.82
N SER A 74 1.13 -8.70 -11.17
CA SER A 74 2.46 -9.15 -10.71
C SER A 74 2.36 -10.23 -9.64
N ALA A 75 1.43 -10.11 -8.69
CA ALA A 75 1.18 -11.14 -7.66
C ALA A 75 0.80 -12.48 -8.30
N ARG A 76 -0.14 -12.46 -9.26
CA ARG A 76 -0.57 -13.64 -10.01
C ARG A 76 0.56 -14.24 -10.82
N LYS A 77 1.27 -13.43 -11.62
CA LYS A 77 2.37 -13.87 -12.48
C LYS A 77 3.50 -14.54 -11.71
N ASN A 78 3.80 -14.03 -10.52
CA ASN A 78 4.90 -14.50 -9.68
C ASN A 78 4.43 -15.45 -8.56
N SER A 79 3.13 -15.78 -8.48
CA SER A 79 2.54 -16.66 -7.45
C SER A 79 2.92 -16.29 -6.02
N ILE A 80 2.96 -14.98 -5.70
CA ILE A 80 3.40 -14.43 -4.42
C ILE A 80 2.29 -13.58 -3.78
N THR A 81 2.16 -13.65 -2.45
CA THR A 81 1.26 -12.75 -1.69
C THR A 81 1.95 -11.39 -1.51
N ILE A 82 1.21 -10.29 -1.65
CA ILE A 82 1.75 -8.94 -1.53
C ILE A 82 0.99 -8.16 -0.45
N VAL A 83 1.73 -7.47 0.40
CA VAL A 83 1.20 -6.44 1.30
C VAL A 83 1.74 -5.10 0.84
N GLY A 84 0.86 -4.20 0.48
CA GLY A 84 1.23 -2.89 -0.04
C GLY A 84 0.40 -1.77 0.55
N THR A 85 0.76 -0.53 0.24
CA THR A 85 0.08 0.69 0.66
C THR A 85 -0.22 1.59 -0.52
N MET A 86 -1.25 2.41 -0.39
CA MET A 86 -1.63 3.39 -1.41
C MET A 86 -2.33 4.59 -0.79
N TYR A 87 -2.30 5.70 -1.46
CA TYR A 87 -3.26 6.77 -1.21
C TYR A 87 -4.56 6.45 -1.97
N GLU A 88 -5.59 6.08 -1.21
CA GLU A 88 -6.92 5.75 -1.75
C GLU A 88 -7.78 7.01 -1.87
N LYS A 89 -8.50 7.14 -2.99
CA LYS A 89 -9.47 8.22 -3.18
C LYS A 89 -10.50 8.25 -2.06
N SER A 90 -10.70 9.42 -1.47
CA SER A 90 -11.75 9.69 -0.50
C SER A 90 -13.00 10.27 -1.17
N ARG A 91 -14.14 10.21 -0.49
CA ARG A 91 -15.36 10.95 -0.89
C ARG A 91 -15.17 12.47 -0.79
N LYS A 92 -14.27 12.94 0.08
CA LYS A 92 -13.86 14.34 0.18
C LYS A 92 -12.86 14.65 -0.92
N LYS A 93 -13.14 15.65 -1.76
CA LYS A 93 -12.35 15.99 -2.97
C LYS A 93 -10.89 16.38 -2.69
N ASP A 94 -10.60 16.85 -1.48
CA ASP A 94 -9.28 17.34 -1.04
C ASP A 94 -8.61 16.43 0.00
N ARG A 95 -9.07 15.18 0.14
CA ARG A 95 -8.57 14.21 1.13
C ARG A 95 -8.33 12.85 0.48
N VAL A 96 -7.43 12.10 1.08
CA VAL A 96 -7.16 10.71 0.73
C VAL A 96 -7.26 9.83 1.98
N TYR A 97 -7.36 8.52 1.80
CA TYR A 97 -7.06 7.58 2.86
C TYR A 97 -5.65 7.02 2.64
N ASP A 98 -4.88 6.90 3.71
CA ASP A 98 -3.71 6.04 3.71
C ASP A 98 -4.21 4.61 3.92
N THR A 99 -4.01 3.76 2.92
CA THR A 99 -4.65 2.46 2.83
C THR A 99 -3.63 1.37 2.61
N SER A 100 -3.62 0.37 3.51
CA SER A 100 -2.91 -0.88 3.32
C SER A 100 -3.82 -1.91 2.66
N PHE A 101 -3.28 -2.77 1.81
CA PHE A 101 -4.02 -3.83 1.13
C PHE A 101 -3.20 -5.11 1.00
N ILE A 102 -3.91 -6.23 0.91
CA ILE A 102 -3.31 -7.55 0.65
C ILE A 102 -3.81 -8.07 -0.69
N VAL A 103 -2.85 -8.52 -1.52
CA VAL A 103 -3.12 -9.25 -2.76
C VAL A 103 -2.64 -10.69 -2.57
N ASN A 104 -3.50 -11.66 -2.82
CA ASN A 104 -3.14 -13.08 -2.75
C ASN A 104 -2.41 -13.57 -4.01
N LYS A 105 -1.89 -14.79 -3.97
CA LYS A 105 -1.15 -15.45 -5.07
C LYS A 105 -1.95 -15.57 -6.39
N SER A 106 -3.29 -15.46 -6.34
CA SER A 106 -4.14 -15.45 -7.54
C SER A 106 -4.39 -14.04 -8.10
N GLY A 107 -3.78 -13.00 -7.52
CA GLY A 107 -3.94 -11.62 -7.95
C GLY A 107 -5.24 -10.96 -7.48
N LYS A 108 -5.89 -11.48 -6.43
CA LYS A 108 -7.10 -10.88 -5.86
C LYS A 108 -6.76 -10.08 -4.62
N VAL A 109 -7.33 -8.88 -4.49
CA VAL A 109 -7.30 -8.14 -3.23
C VAL A 109 -8.20 -8.87 -2.22
N THR A 110 -7.60 -9.33 -1.12
CA THR A 110 -8.28 -10.12 -0.09
C THR A 110 -8.42 -9.37 1.22
N GLY A 111 -7.77 -8.24 1.36
CA GLY A 111 -7.84 -7.42 2.56
C GLY A 111 -7.51 -5.97 2.29
N LYS A 112 -8.16 -5.08 3.05
CA LYS A 112 -7.94 -3.64 2.99
C LYS A 112 -8.12 -3.02 4.38
N TYR A 113 -7.22 -2.10 4.73
CA TYR A 113 -7.29 -1.31 5.97
C TYR A 113 -6.96 0.14 5.66
N ARG A 114 -7.79 1.06 6.12
CA ARG A 114 -7.53 2.50 6.10
C ARG A 114 -6.99 2.92 7.46
N LYS A 115 -5.87 3.62 7.49
CA LYS A 115 -5.26 4.15 8.71
C LYS A 115 -6.30 4.88 9.56
N ILE A 116 -6.48 4.43 10.81
CA ILE A 116 -7.46 4.99 11.74
C ILE A 116 -6.84 6.17 12.49
N HIS A 117 -5.66 5.97 13.05
CA HIS A 117 -4.94 6.99 13.81
C HIS A 117 -3.98 7.74 12.89
N LEU A 118 -4.29 9.00 12.63
CA LEU A 118 -3.45 9.89 11.83
C LEU A 118 -2.37 10.51 12.72
N TYR A 119 -1.18 10.66 12.18
CA TYR A 119 -0.06 11.25 12.89
C TYR A 119 -0.09 12.78 12.82
N ASP A 120 -0.50 13.41 13.91
CA ASP A 120 -0.57 14.86 14.08
C ASP A 120 0.37 15.30 15.22
N ALA A 121 1.70 15.15 15.00
CA ALA A 121 2.72 15.50 15.98
C ALA A 121 4.02 15.97 15.33
N LEU A 122 4.91 16.55 16.09
CA LEU A 122 6.25 16.98 15.67
C LEU A 122 6.29 17.83 14.38
N GLY A 123 5.27 18.68 14.20
CA GLY A 123 5.16 19.54 13.01
C GLY A 123 4.69 18.82 11.74
N PHE A 124 4.24 17.57 11.86
CA PHE A 124 3.47 16.87 10.84
C PHE A 124 2.00 16.88 11.22
N LYS A 125 1.13 17.00 10.24
CA LYS A 125 -0.32 16.99 10.41
C LYS A 125 -0.96 16.24 9.26
N GLU A 126 -1.05 14.91 9.40
CA GLU A 126 -1.65 14.05 8.38
C GLU A 126 -3.13 14.38 8.19
N SER A 127 -3.82 14.80 9.26
CA SER A 127 -5.23 15.20 9.21
C SER A 127 -5.52 16.37 8.26
N ASP A 128 -4.51 17.14 7.86
CA ASP A 128 -4.67 18.20 6.85
C ASP A 128 -4.89 17.64 5.44
N LYS A 129 -4.36 16.45 5.15
CA LYS A 129 -4.37 15.82 3.82
C LYS A 129 -5.17 14.51 3.77
N MET A 130 -5.34 13.85 4.91
CA MET A 130 -5.90 12.50 5.01
C MET A 130 -7.22 12.49 5.78
N SER A 131 -8.04 11.52 5.49
CA SER A 131 -9.22 11.14 6.26
C SER A 131 -8.92 9.89 7.07
N SER A 132 -9.33 9.86 8.32
CA SER A 132 -9.25 8.67 9.16
C SER A 132 -10.15 7.55 8.65
N GLY A 133 -9.67 6.32 8.70
CA GLY A 133 -10.50 5.12 8.60
C GLY A 133 -11.37 4.93 9.85
N ASN A 134 -12.32 4.01 9.77
CA ASN A 134 -13.25 3.73 10.86
C ASN A 134 -13.56 2.23 11.04
N VAL A 135 -12.81 1.37 10.36
CA VAL A 135 -13.04 -0.08 10.40
C VAL A 135 -11.74 -0.80 10.74
N ILE A 136 -11.78 -1.62 11.78
CA ILE A 136 -10.72 -2.57 12.09
C ILE A 136 -11.00 -3.84 11.25
N PRO A 137 -10.10 -4.21 10.32
CA PRO A 137 -10.33 -5.35 9.46
C PRO A 137 -10.19 -6.68 10.23
N MET A 138 -10.94 -7.67 9.81
CA MET A 138 -10.71 -9.04 10.26
C MET A 138 -9.38 -9.59 9.69
N PRO A 139 -8.71 -10.51 10.42
CA PRO A 139 -7.50 -11.13 9.94
C PRO A 139 -7.71 -11.82 8.60
N THR A 140 -6.81 -11.56 7.66
CA THR A 140 -6.83 -12.17 6.33
C THR A 140 -5.98 -13.43 6.30
N LYS A 141 -6.52 -14.53 5.75
CA LYS A 141 -5.73 -15.74 5.48
C LYS A 141 -4.81 -15.49 4.29
N THR A 142 -3.50 -15.68 4.48
CA THR A 142 -2.49 -15.47 3.44
C THR A 142 -1.96 -16.77 2.82
N GLY A 143 -2.59 -17.91 3.15
CA GLY A 143 -2.19 -19.23 2.68
C GLY A 143 -1.28 -19.99 3.64
N PHE A 144 -0.51 -19.30 4.49
CA PHE A 144 0.39 -19.92 5.49
C PHE A 144 0.20 -19.37 6.90
N CYS A 145 -0.49 -18.25 7.07
CA CYS A 145 -0.84 -17.70 8.38
C CYS A 145 -2.11 -16.83 8.28
N LYS A 146 -2.66 -16.44 9.44
CA LYS A 146 -3.59 -15.33 9.54
C LYS A 146 -2.77 -14.06 9.72
N SER A 147 -2.89 -13.12 8.80
CA SER A 147 -2.18 -11.85 8.86
C SER A 147 -3.09 -10.73 9.33
N TYR A 148 -2.62 -10.01 10.33
CA TYR A 148 -3.10 -8.68 10.64
C TYR A 148 -2.20 -7.68 9.92
N TYR A 149 -2.78 -6.61 9.43
CA TYR A 149 -2.02 -5.52 8.86
C TYR A 149 -2.58 -4.22 9.38
N GLN A 150 -1.68 -3.37 9.77
CA GLN A 150 -1.96 -2.06 10.35
C GLN A 150 -0.89 -1.10 9.86
N ILE A 151 -1.30 0.11 9.52
CA ILE A 151 -0.36 1.21 9.32
C ILE A 151 -0.26 1.87 10.69
N CYS A 152 0.93 1.85 11.25
CA CYS A 152 1.21 2.42 12.57
C CYS A 152 1.42 3.93 12.44
N SER A 153 0.89 4.66 13.39
CA SER A 153 1.21 6.07 13.64
C SER A 153 1.99 6.18 14.93
#